data_100e638886c202a3dbcbd9aa699ace41
#
_entry.id   100e638886c202a3dbcbd9aa699ace41
#
_cell.length_a   1.000
_cell.length_b   1.000
_cell.length_c   1.000
_cell.angle_alpha   90.00
_cell.angle_beta   90.00
_cell.angle_gamma   90.00
#
_symmetry.space_group_name_H-M   'P 1'
#
loop_
_entity.id
_entity.type
_entity.pdbx_description
1 polymer ?
#
loop_
_entity_poly.entity_id
_entity_poly.type
_entity_poly.pdbx_seq_one_letter_code
_entity_poly.pdbx_strand_id
1 'polypeptide(L)'
;HPAAHGVLRLILEMDGEVIRSADPHIGLLHRATEKLAESKPYNQNIGYMDRLDYVSMMCNEHAYVLAIEDIMKLDIPERAKYIRVMFDEITRILNHLLWLGAHALDIGAMSVFLYAFREREDLMDCYEAVSGTRMHATYYRPGGVSKDLPNIMPKYMLNKNQNLDQVEKLNYNREGSLLDFIESFIDRFPKNVDEYENLLTDNRIWKQRTVGIGVVSPERAVD
;
A
#
# COMPACT_ATOMS: atom_id res chain seq x y z
N HIS A 1 -14.62 -17.38 4.33
CA HIS A 1 -14.61 -16.69 3.04
C HIS A 1 -13.35 -15.80 2.93
N PRO A 2 -12.69 -15.71 1.76
CA PRO A 2 -11.48 -14.87 1.58
C PRO A 2 -11.70 -13.40 1.94
N ALA A 3 -12.88 -12.84 1.66
CA ALA A 3 -13.23 -11.46 1.98
C ALA A 3 -13.25 -11.13 3.49
N ALA A 4 -13.22 -12.14 4.36
CA ALA A 4 -13.11 -11.91 5.80
C ALA A 4 -11.71 -11.46 6.24
N HIS A 5 -10.68 -11.71 5.45
CA HIS A 5 -9.27 -11.38 5.71
C HIS A 5 -8.77 -11.79 7.11
N GLY A 6 -9.41 -12.79 7.72
CA GLY A 6 -9.13 -13.27 9.09
C GLY A 6 -9.56 -12.34 10.22
N VAL A 7 -10.17 -11.20 9.93
CA VAL A 7 -10.48 -10.14 10.90
C VAL A 7 -11.93 -9.64 10.86
N LEU A 8 -12.79 -10.28 10.05
CA LEU A 8 -14.23 -10.01 10.02
C LEU A 8 -15.01 -11.19 10.62
N ARG A 9 -15.85 -10.90 11.60
CA ARG A 9 -16.88 -11.81 12.06
C ARG A 9 -18.26 -11.18 11.83
N LEU A 10 -19.10 -11.92 11.12
CA LEU A 10 -20.46 -11.50 10.80
C LEU A 10 -21.43 -12.52 11.39
N ILE A 11 -22.31 -12.09 12.30
CA ILE A 11 -23.41 -12.92 12.81
C ILE A 11 -24.60 -12.69 11.93
N LEU A 12 -25.11 -13.76 11.33
CA LEU A 12 -26.24 -13.73 10.42
C LEU A 12 -27.45 -14.40 11.04
N GLU A 13 -28.59 -13.74 10.99
CA GLU A 13 -29.89 -14.35 11.20
C GLU A 13 -30.46 -14.70 9.82
N MET A 14 -30.77 -15.96 9.62
CA MET A 14 -31.15 -16.48 8.30
C MET A 14 -32.50 -17.18 8.35
N ASP A 15 -33.26 -17.03 7.25
CA ASP A 15 -34.46 -17.79 6.95
C ASP A 15 -34.19 -18.62 5.65
N GLY A 16 -33.79 -19.85 5.84
CA GLY A 16 -33.19 -20.64 4.76
C GLY A 16 -31.89 -19.98 4.29
N GLU A 17 -31.84 -19.56 3.03
CA GLU A 17 -30.68 -18.83 2.46
C GLU A 17 -30.86 -17.30 2.41
N VAL A 18 -32.00 -16.81 2.93
CA VAL A 18 -32.27 -15.37 2.98
C VAL A 18 -31.73 -14.77 4.28
N ILE A 19 -30.87 -13.78 4.16
CA ILE A 19 -30.36 -13.03 5.32
C ILE A 19 -31.44 -12.08 5.81
N ARG A 20 -31.87 -12.23 7.09
CA ARG A 20 -32.82 -11.35 7.78
C ARG A 20 -32.12 -10.19 8.46
N SER A 21 -31.03 -10.47 9.13
CA SER A 21 -30.19 -9.46 9.77
C SER A 21 -28.71 -9.86 9.71
N ALA A 22 -27.84 -8.87 9.82
CA ALA A 22 -26.40 -9.05 9.88
C ALA A 22 -25.83 -8.14 10.97
N ASP A 23 -25.13 -8.72 11.92
CA ASP A 23 -24.46 -8.01 13.02
C ASP A 23 -22.96 -8.18 12.91
N PRO A 24 -22.20 -7.13 12.48
CA PRO A 24 -20.76 -7.18 12.35
C PRO A 24 -20.09 -7.01 13.72
N HIS A 25 -19.25 -7.98 14.08
CA HIS A 25 -18.36 -7.85 15.23
C HIS A 25 -17.15 -7.00 14.88
N ILE A 26 -17.13 -5.79 15.41
CA ILE A 26 -16.05 -4.80 15.21
C ILE A 26 -15.01 -4.98 16.31
N GLY A 27 -13.74 -4.68 15.98
CA GLY A 27 -12.65 -4.62 16.94
C GLY A 27 -11.64 -5.75 16.87
N LEU A 28 -11.81 -6.73 15.97
CA LEU A 28 -10.84 -7.84 15.83
C LEU A 28 -9.45 -7.38 15.39
N LEU A 29 -9.35 -6.21 14.77
CA LEU A 29 -8.08 -5.57 14.36
C LEU A 29 -7.72 -4.36 15.23
N HIS A 30 -8.43 -4.09 16.30
CA HIS A 30 -8.12 -3.00 17.22
C HIS A 30 -6.84 -3.28 17.99
N ARG A 31 -5.86 -2.36 17.93
CA ARG A 31 -4.52 -2.51 18.51
C ARG A 31 -4.20 -1.45 19.56
N ALA A 32 -5.19 -0.71 20.01
CA ALA A 32 -5.05 0.38 21.00
C ALA A 32 -3.99 1.42 20.63
N THR A 33 -3.81 1.72 19.34
CA THR A 33 -2.73 2.58 18.81
C THR A 33 -2.75 3.96 19.46
N GLU A 34 -3.91 4.58 19.61
CA GLU A 34 -4.04 5.90 20.27
C GLU A 34 -3.57 5.85 21.72
N LYS A 35 -3.97 4.83 22.46
CA LYS A 35 -3.57 4.67 23.86
C LYS A 35 -2.06 4.38 24.01
N LEU A 36 -1.49 3.62 23.09
CA LEU A 36 -0.06 3.37 23.07
C LEU A 36 0.72 4.65 22.73
N ALA A 37 0.20 5.50 21.84
CA ALA A 37 0.81 6.75 21.45
C ALA A 37 0.92 7.75 22.62
N GLU A 38 -0.03 7.76 23.56
CA GLU A 38 0.00 8.62 24.74
C GLU A 38 1.24 8.37 25.64
N SER A 39 1.77 7.16 25.62
CA SER A 39 2.93 6.74 26.43
C SER A 39 4.30 7.01 25.79
N LYS A 40 4.33 7.55 24.57
CA LYS A 40 5.54 7.72 23.77
C LYS A 40 5.82 9.17 23.43
N PRO A 41 7.09 9.56 23.29
CA PRO A 41 7.44 10.83 22.66
C PRO A 41 6.94 10.92 21.22
N TYR A 42 6.65 12.14 20.74
CA TYR A 42 6.07 12.36 19.41
C TYR A 42 6.88 11.71 18.28
N ASN A 43 8.21 11.79 18.31
CA ASN A 43 9.07 11.21 17.28
C ASN A 43 9.03 9.67 17.24
N GLN A 44 8.69 9.01 18.35
CA GLN A 44 8.53 7.55 18.40
C GLN A 44 7.17 7.08 17.89
N ASN A 45 6.17 7.97 17.86
CA ASN A 45 4.84 7.65 17.37
C ASN A 45 4.78 7.47 15.84
N ILE A 46 5.77 7.94 15.11
CA ILE A 46 5.84 7.75 13.64
C ILE A 46 5.73 6.26 13.28
N GLY A 47 6.38 5.39 14.05
CA GLY A 47 6.26 3.94 13.85
C GLY A 47 4.85 3.38 14.04
N TYR A 48 3.99 4.03 14.83
CA TYR A 48 2.58 3.66 14.93
C TYR A 48 1.79 4.15 13.72
N MET A 49 2.14 5.29 13.14
CA MET A 49 1.45 5.84 11.98
C MET A 49 1.54 4.89 10.78
N ASP A 50 2.71 4.29 10.52
CA ASP A 50 2.88 3.27 9.48
C ASP A 50 1.87 2.12 9.55
N ARG A 51 1.38 1.82 10.75
CA ARG A 51 0.52 0.68 11.04
C ARG A 51 -0.96 1.03 11.12
N LEU A 52 -1.35 2.26 10.85
CA LEU A 52 -2.75 2.69 10.76
C LEU A 52 -3.36 2.17 9.46
N ASP A 53 -3.22 2.91 8.39
CA ASP A 53 -3.43 2.38 7.04
C ASP A 53 -2.13 1.71 6.59
N TYR A 54 -1.99 0.43 6.89
CA TYR A 54 -0.76 -0.35 6.64
C TYR A 54 -0.48 -0.65 5.16
N VAL A 55 -1.26 -0.09 4.25
CA VAL A 55 -1.01 -0.10 2.81
C VAL A 55 -0.58 1.25 2.26
N SER A 56 -0.66 2.32 3.10
CA SER A 56 -0.26 3.69 2.78
C SER A 56 0.75 4.25 3.79
N MET A 57 1.76 3.45 4.13
CA MET A 57 2.65 3.69 5.26
C MET A 57 3.29 5.07 5.25
N MET A 58 4.00 5.44 4.18
CA MET A 58 4.69 6.75 4.13
C MET A 58 3.73 7.92 4.03
N CYS A 59 2.54 7.77 3.45
CA CYS A 59 1.51 8.81 3.49
C CYS A 59 1.01 9.07 4.92
N ASN A 60 0.86 8.03 5.73
CA ASN A 60 0.51 8.17 7.15
C ASN A 60 1.61 8.89 7.93
N GLU A 61 2.88 8.53 7.68
CA GLU A 61 4.03 9.23 8.25
C GLU A 61 4.01 10.71 7.86
N HIS A 62 3.76 11.01 6.57
CA HIS A 62 3.75 12.37 6.05
C HIS A 62 2.68 13.22 6.73
N ALA A 63 1.46 12.73 6.84
CA ALA A 63 0.39 13.44 7.54
C ALA A 63 0.77 13.80 8.99
N TYR A 64 1.39 12.86 9.69
CA TYR A 64 1.82 13.05 11.06
C TYR A 64 2.98 14.07 11.19
N VAL A 65 4.02 13.94 10.37
CA VAL A 65 5.15 14.87 10.44
C VAL A 65 4.78 16.28 10.00
N LEU A 66 3.87 16.44 9.00
CA LEU A 66 3.33 17.74 8.60
C LEU A 66 2.63 18.45 9.76
N ALA A 67 1.84 17.73 10.54
CA ALA A 67 1.18 18.32 11.72
C ALA A 67 2.20 18.83 12.75
N ILE A 68 3.25 18.05 13.01
CA ILE A 68 4.34 18.47 13.93
C ILE A 68 5.10 19.67 13.37
N GLU A 69 5.44 19.65 12.09
CA GLU A 69 6.15 20.71 11.40
C GLU A 69 5.37 22.03 11.39
N ASP A 70 4.06 21.96 11.20
CA ASP A 70 3.21 23.15 11.26
C ASP A 70 3.14 23.73 12.69
N ILE A 71 3.00 22.88 13.70
CA ILE A 71 3.01 23.32 15.11
C ILE A 71 4.36 23.97 15.48
N MET A 72 5.46 23.37 15.05
CA MET A 72 6.81 23.83 15.38
C MET A 72 7.33 24.91 14.42
N LYS A 73 6.61 25.21 13.33
CA LYS A 73 7.02 26.14 12.27
C LYS A 73 8.40 25.82 11.70
N LEU A 74 8.63 24.52 11.42
CA LEU A 74 9.88 24.05 10.85
C LEU A 74 9.93 24.30 9.34
N ASP A 75 11.07 24.82 8.87
CA ASP A 75 11.37 24.88 7.44
C ASP A 75 11.93 23.55 6.96
N ILE A 76 11.36 23.03 5.87
CA ILE A 76 11.74 21.75 5.27
C ILE A 76 12.63 22.01 4.05
N PRO A 77 13.83 21.37 3.96
CA PRO A 77 14.67 21.46 2.79
C PRO A 77 13.91 21.03 1.51
N GLU A 78 14.11 21.79 0.43
CA GLU A 78 13.39 21.55 -0.83
C GLU A 78 13.58 20.13 -1.36
N ARG A 79 14.82 19.62 -1.29
CA ARG A 79 15.12 18.23 -1.66
C ARG A 79 14.28 17.20 -0.87
N ALA A 80 14.09 17.42 0.43
CA ALA A 80 13.27 16.54 1.26
C ALA A 80 11.79 16.58 0.86
N LYS A 81 11.27 17.75 0.45
CA LYS A 81 9.91 17.87 -0.08
C LYS A 81 9.71 17.03 -1.34
N TYR A 82 10.63 17.10 -2.30
CA TYR A 82 10.57 16.29 -3.51
C TYR A 82 10.69 14.79 -3.21
N ILE A 83 11.58 14.39 -2.31
CA ILE A 83 11.70 12.98 -1.88
C ILE A 83 10.38 12.49 -1.28
N ARG A 84 9.75 13.28 -0.41
CA ARG A 84 8.47 12.92 0.19
C ARG A 84 7.38 12.76 -0.86
N VAL A 85 7.23 13.71 -1.79
CA VAL A 85 6.22 13.62 -2.87
C VAL A 85 6.44 12.36 -3.71
N MET A 86 7.69 12.06 -4.08
CA MET A 86 8.01 10.86 -4.84
C MET A 86 7.60 9.58 -4.09
N PHE A 87 7.92 9.48 -2.80
CA PHE A 87 7.56 8.31 -2.01
C PHE A 87 6.07 8.26 -1.62
N ASP A 88 5.39 9.40 -1.53
CA ASP A 88 3.93 9.43 -1.39
C ASP A 88 3.24 8.84 -2.63
N GLU A 89 3.73 9.15 -3.83
CA GLU A 89 3.16 8.59 -5.06
C GLU A 89 3.52 7.10 -5.25
N ILE A 90 4.72 6.67 -4.87
CA ILE A 90 5.07 5.24 -4.77
C ILE A 90 4.11 4.54 -3.80
N THR A 91 3.86 5.14 -2.66
CA THR A 91 2.93 4.63 -1.65
C THR A 91 1.51 4.55 -2.19
N ARG A 92 1.08 5.55 -2.94
CA ARG A 92 -0.24 5.56 -3.59
C ARG A 92 -0.39 4.40 -4.56
N ILE A 93 0.63 4.11 -5.37
CA ILE A 93 0.62 2.94 -6.27
C ILE A 93 0.58 1.65 -5.46
N LEU A 94 1.40 1.52 -4.41
CA LEU A 94 1.38 0.38 -3.49
C LEU A 94 -0.01 0.12 -2.90
N ASN A 95 -0.69 1.19 -2.45
CA ASN A 95 -2.04 1.13 -1.92
C ASN A 95 -3.03 0.62 -2.97
N HIS A 96 -3.07 1.27 -4.14
CA HIS A 96 -4.02 0.92 -5.19
C HIS A 96 -3.85 -0.52 -5.69
N LEU A 97 -2.62 -0.99 -5.79
CA LEU A 97 -2.34 -2.37 -6.19
C LEU A 97 -2.86 -3.38 -5.16
N LEU A 98 -2.66 -3.13 -3.87
CA LEU A 98 -3.20 -4.01 -2.83
C LEU A 98 -4.72 -3.94 -2.77
N TRP A 99 -5.28 -2.72 -2.81
CA TRP A 99 -6.72 -2.53 -2.82
C TRP A 99 -7.38 -3.28 -4.00
N LEU A 100 -6.90 -3.04 -5.22
CA LEU A 100 -7.46 -3.69 -6.41
C LEU A 100 -7.27 -5.20 -6.36
N GLY A 101 -6.08 -5.67 -5.99
CA GLY A 101 -5.76 -7.09 -5.88
C GLY A 101 -6.64 -7.80 -4.85
N ALA A 102 -6.80 -7.22 -3.66
CA ALA A 102 -7.65 -7.77 -2.60
C ALA A 102 -9.13 -7.76 -2.99
N HIS A 103 -9.62 -6.68 -3.59
CA HIS A 103 -11.00 -6.61 -4.09
C HIS A 103 -11.27 -7.65 -5.18
N ALA A 104 -10.34 -7.80 -6.11
CA ALA A 104 -10.43 -8.83 -7.14
C ALA A 104 -10.43 -10.25 -6.54
N LEU A 105 -9.58 -10.51 -5.54
CA LEU A 105 -9.54 -11.78 -4.80
C LEU A 105 -10.88 -12.07 -4.10
N ASP A 106 -11.47 -11.06 -3.45
CA ASP A 106 -12.73 -11.19 -2.72
C ASP A 106 -13.89 -11.56 -3.66
N ILE A 107 -13.84 -11.10 -4.91
CA ILE A 107 -14.81 -11.44 -5.96
C ILE A 107 -14.48 -12.78 -6.62
N GLY A 108 -13.26 -13.28 -6.49
CA GLY A 108 -12.80 -14.57 -6.98
C GLY A 108 -11.74 -14.54 -8.08
N ALA A 109 -11.20 -13.36 -8.43
CA ALA A 109 -10.14 -13.19 -9.43
C ALA A 109 -8.74 -13.22 -8.78
N MET A 110 -8.33 -14.40 -8.29
CA MET A 110 -7.07 -14.60 -7.57
C MET A 110 -5.83 -14.23 -8.41
N SER A 111 -5.86 -14.42 -9.73
CA SER A 111 -4.71 -14.11 -10.60
C SER A 111 -4.35 -12.63 -10.57
N VAL A 112 -5.33 -11.74 -10.50
CA VAL A 112 -5.09 -10.29 -10.43
C VAL A 112 -4.37 -9.91 -9.13
N PHE A 113 -4.72 -10.56 -8.02
CA PHE A 113 -4.01 -10.40 -6.76
C PHE A 113 -2.51 -10.73 -6.90
N LEU A 114 -2.18 -11.86 -7.52
CA LEU A 114 -0.79 -12.29 -7.73
C LEU A 114 -0.03 -11.31 -8.64
N TYR A 115 -0.65 -10.83 -9.72
CA TYR A 115 -0.04 -9.83 -10.60
C TYR A 115 0.17 -8.49 -9.91
N ALA A 116 -0.80 -8.03 -9.13
CA ALA A 116 -0.65 -6.80 -8.36
C ALA A 116 0.52 -6.87 -7.36
N PHE A 117 0.70 -8.03 -6.72
CA PHE A 117 1.82 -8.24 -5.79
C PHE A 117 3.18 -8.33 -6.49
N ARG A 118 3.26 -8.76 -7.74
CA ARG A 118 4.47 -8.70 -8.55
C ARG A 118 5.01 -7.26 -8.64
N GLU A 119 4.14 -6.30 -8.94
CA GLU A 119 4.51 -4.89 -9.02
C GLU A 119 4.84 -4.29 -7.65
N ARG A 120 4.10 -4.72 -6.62
CA ARG A 120 4.36 -4.28 -5.24
C ARG A 120 5.75 -4.67 -4.75
N GLU A 121 6.26 -5.83 -5.12
CA GLU A 121 7.60 -6.28 -4.74
C GLU A 121 8.68 -5.28 -5.17
N ASP A 122 8.60 -4.75 -6.39
CA ASP A 122 9.57 -3.75 -6.87
C ASP A 122 9.49 -2.44 -6.09
N LEU A 123 8.28 -1.98 -5.77
CA LEU A 123 8.10 -0.75 -5.01
C LEU A 123 8.49 -0.90 -3.54
N MET A 124 8.35 -2.10 -2.97
CA MET A 124 8.87 -2.39 -1.64
C MET A 124 10.40 -2.42 -1.62
N ASP A 125 11.06 -2.79 -2.72
CA ASP A 125 12.51 -2.65 -2.86
C ASP A 125 12.95 -1.18 -2.81
N CYS A 126 12.13 -0.25 -3.36
CA CYS A 126 12.39 1.18 -3.21
C CYS A 126 12.31 1.63 -1.74
N TYR A 127 11.33 1.13 -0.99
CA TYR A 127 11.20 1.39 0.44
C TYR A 127 12.42 0.90 1.22
N GLU A 128 12.83 -0.33 0.96
CA GLU A 128 13.99 -0.94 1.62
C GLU A 128 15.29 -0.20 1.26
N ALA A 129 15.43 0.32 0.04
CA ALA A 129 16.59 1.08 -0.38
C ALA A 129 16.84 2.33 0.48
N VAL A 130 15.80 3.03 0.90
CA VAL A 130 15.91 4.27 1.68
C VAL A 130 15.80 4.07 3.18
N SER A 131 15.06 3.06 3.62
CA SER A 131 14.73 2.87 5.05
C SER A 131 15.36 1.62 5.67
N GLY A 132 15.71 0.63 4.87
CA GLY A 132 16.14 -0.69 5.34
C GLY A 132 14.99 -1.64 5.65
N THR A 133 13.74 -1.22 5.43
CA THR A 133 12.54 -2.04 5.67
C THR A 133 11.62 -2.01 4.47
N ARG A 134 10.94 -3.13 4.21
CA ARG A 134 10.10 -3.29 3.03
C ARG A 134 8.72 -2.64 3.17
N MET A 135 8.22 -2.46 4.39
CA MET A 135 6.87 -1.95 4.64
C MET A 135 6.88 -0.75 5.60
N HIS A 136 7.00 -0.99 6.89
CA HIS A 136 6.90 0.03 7.93
C HIS A 136 8.23 0.76 8.06
N ALA A 137 8.43 1.74 7.20
CA ALA A 137 9.72 2.35 6.93
C ALA A 137 10.18 3.33 8.01
N THR A 138 9.26 4.04 8.64
CA THR A 138 9.56 5.14 9.58
C THR A 138 10.62 6.06 8.97
N TYR A 139 10.43 6.44 7.71
CA TYR A 139 11.42 7.15 6.90
C TYR A 139 11.32 8.67 7.04
N TYR A 140 10.09 9.20 7.14
CA TYR A 140 9.90 10.64 7.32
C TYR A 140 10.19 11.04 8.76
N ARG A 141 10.73 12.25 8.90
CA ARG A 141 11.08 12.85 10.20
C ARG A 141 10.64 14.30 10.21
N PRO A 142 10.21 14.85 11.35
CA PRO A 142 10.04 16.30 11.45
C PRO A 142 11.31 17.01 10.99
N GLY A 143 11.17 17.88 9.97
CA GLY A 143 12.28 18.58 9.32
C GLY A 143 12.82 17.92 8.05
N GLY A 144 12.29 16.75 7.62
CA GLY A 144 12.70 16.13 6.36
C GLY A 144 12.53 14.61 6.31
N VAL A 145 13.60 13.91 5.94
CA VAL A 145 13.70 12.44 5.85
C VAL A 145 14.92 11.94 6.61
N SER A 146 14.90 10.66 7.01
CA SER A 146 15.95 10.10 7.86
C SER A 146 17.30 9.92 7.15
N LYS A 147 17.28 9.72 5.82
CA LYS A 147 18.45 9.52 4.97
C LYS A 147 18.18 10.07 3.57
N ASP A 148 19.23 10.47 2.87
CA ASP A 148 19.13 10.81 1.44
C ASP A 148 18.98 9.56 0.58
N LEU A 149 18.63 9.76 -0.69
CA LEU A 149 18.50 8.67 -1.66
C LEU A 149 19.85 7.97 -1.89
N PRO A 150 19.88 6.64 -1.96
CA PRO A 150 21.10 5.93 -2.29
C PRO A 150 21.50 6.17 -3.75
N ASN A 151 22.80 6.38 -4.00
CA ASN A 151 23.34 6.56 -5.34
C ASN A 151 23.38 5.25 -6.15
N ILE A 152 23.33 4.12 -5.47
CA ILE A 152 23.36 2.78 -6.06
C ILE A 152 22.29 1.94 -5.37
N MET A 153 21.46 1.25 -6.15
CA MET A 153 20.47 0.32 -5.62
C MET A 153 21.17 -0.81 -4.87
N PRO A 154 20.78 -1.10 -3.61
CA PRO A 154 21.45 -2.11 -2.80
C PRO A 154 21.36 -3.51 -3.41
N LYS A 155 22.52 -4.16 -3.65
CA LYS A 155 22.60 -5.48 -4.29
C LYS A 155 22.06 -6.64 -3.45
N TYR A 156 21.92 -6.46 -2.12
CA TYR A 156 21.39 -7.49 -1.23
C TYR A 156 19.88 -7.76 -1.41
N MET A 157 19.20 -6.89 -2.15
CA MET A 157 17.81 -7.08 -2.55
C MET A 157 17.65 -8.18 -3.61
N LEU A 158 18.74 -8.56 -4.26
CA LEU A 158 18.78 -9.76 -5.08
C LEU A 158 18.72 -10.97 -4.16
N ASN A 159 17.64 -11.74 -4.20
CA ASN A 159 17.54 -12.98 -3.43
C ASN A 159 18.74 -13.87 -3.77
N LYS A 160 19.57 -14.19 -2.78
CA LYS A 160 20.81 -14.98 -2.95
C LYS A 160 20.58 -16.37 -3.58
N ASN A 161 19.35 -16.84 -3.56
CA ASN A 161 18.94 -18.12 -4.13
C ASN A 161 18.33 -18.03 -5.53
N GLN A 162 18.15 -16.82 -6.09
CA GLN A 162 17.72 -16.65 -7.47
C GLN A 162 18.94 -16.77 -8.39
N ASN A 163 18.83 -17.67 -9.35
CA ASN A 163 19.85 -17.80 -10.40
C ASN A 163 19.89 -16.47 -11.16
N LEU A 164 21.06 -15.78 -11.17
CA LEU A 164 21.25 -14.48 -11.84
C LEU A 164 20.76 -14.49 -13.28
N ASP A 165 20.91 -15.63 -13.98
CA ASP A 165 20.41 -15.83 -15.35
C ASP A 165 18.88 -15.73 -15.47
N GLN A 166 18.14 -15.98 -14.41
CA GLN A 166 16.68 -15.82 -14.39
C GLN A 166 16.27 -14.39 -14.08
N VAL A 167 17.07 -13.65 -13.31
CA VAL A 167 16.85 -12.24 -13.00
C VAL A 167 17.10 -11.36 -14.22
N GLU A 168 18.14 -11.66 -15.02
CA GLU A 168 18.40 -10.98 -16.29
C GLU A 168 17.26 -11.19 -17.31
N LYS A 169 16.63 -12.37 -17.31
CA LYS A 169 15.48 -12.67 -18.17
C LYS A 169 14.20 -11.92 -17.79
N LEU A 170 14.10 -11.41 -16.57
CA LEU A 170 12.96 -10.63 -16.12
C LEU A 170 13.07 -9.14 -16.47
N ASN A 171 14.09 -8.71 -17.21
CA ASN A 171 14.35 -7.33 -17.60
C ASN A 171 14.37 -6.31 -16.43
N TYR A 172 14.73 -6.75 -15.24
CA TYR A 172 14.94 -5.84 -14.13
C TYR A 172 16.34 -5.22 -14.24
N ASN A 173 16.42 -4.00 -14.72
CA ASN A 173 17.65 -3.23 -14.63
C ASN A 173 17.87 -2.78 -13.18
N ARG A 174 18.53 -3.63 -12.39
CA ARG A 174 18.93 -3.34 -11.00
C ARG A 174 20.34 -2.75 -10.92
N GLU A 175 20.96 -2.46 -12.06
CA GLU A 175 22.19 -1.70 -12.14
C GLU A 175 21.83 -0.23 -12.27
N GLY A 176 22.36 0.62 -11.38
CA GLY A 176 22.10 2.05 -11.39
C GLY A 176 21.63 2.59 -10.04
N SER A 177 21.18 3.81 -10.05
CA SER A 177 20.64 4.49 -8.89
C SER A 177 19.20 4.05 -8.58
N LEU A 178 18.71 4.42 -7.40
CA LEU A 178 17.29 4.24 -7.06
C LEU A 178 16.37 4.96 -8.07
N LEU A 179 16.78 6.13 -8.58
CA LEU A 179 16.00 6.87 -9.57
C LEU A 179 15.92 6.13 -10.91
N ASP A 180 17.03 5.52 -11.37
CA ASP A 180 17.02 4.69 -12.59
C ASP A 180 16.08 3.49 -12.42
N PHE A 181 16.04 2.90 -11.23
CA PHE A 181 15.13 1.79 -10.94
C PHE A 181 13.66 2.23 -10.98
N ILE A 182 13.34 3.39 -10.38
CA ILE A 182 11.98 3.96 -10.41
C ILE A 182 11.58 4.32 -11.85
N GLU A 183 12.46 4.93 -12.64
CA GLU A 183 12.20 5.26 -14.05
C GLU A 183 11.88 3.99 -14.85
N SER A 184 12.69 2.94 -14.70
CA SER A 184 12.43 1.64 -15.32
C SER A 184 11.09 1.02 -14.91
N PHE A 185 10.66 1.21 -13.66
CA PHE A 185 9.34 0.80 -13.21
C PHE A 185 8.24 1.59 -13.91
N ILE A 186 8.36 2.91 -13.97
CA ILE A 186 7.37 3.81 -14.59
C ILE A 186 7.18 3.45 -16.07
N ASP A 187 8.25 3.17 -16.80
CA ASP A 187 8.20 2.85 -18.23
C ASP A 187 7.39 1.58 -18.55
N ARG A 188 7.44 0.58 -17.68
CA ARG A 188 6.74 -0.70 -17.90
C ARG A 188 5.36 -0.77 -17.22
N PHE A 189 5.13 -0.02 -16.16
CA PHE A 189 3.93 -0.12 -15.35
C PHE A 189 2.62 0.10 -16.12
N PRO A 190 2.50 1.03 -17.10
CA PRO A 190 1.29 1.20 -17.90
C PRO A 190 0.85 -0.10 -18.59
N LYS A 191 1.79 -0.89 -19.12
CA LYS A 191 1.48 -2.19 -19.76
C LYS A 191 0.91 -3.20 -18.76
N ASN A 192 1.38 -3.15 -17.52
CA ASN A 192 0.89 -4.02 -16.46
C ASN A 192 -0.52 -3.60 -16.02
N VAL A 193 -0.83 -2.31 -16.07
CA VAL A 193 -2.20 -1.82 -15.87
C VAL A 193 -3.14 -2.33 -16.96
N ASP A 194 -2.70 -2.34 -18.22
CA ASP A 194 -3.47 -2.92 -19.33
C ASP A 194 -3.76 -4.42 -19.11
N GLU A 195 -2.84 -5.16 -18.47
CA GLU A 195 -3.09 -6.56 -18.10
C GLU A 195 -4.26 -6.70 -17.11
N TYR A 196 -4.34 -5.82 -16.10
CA TYR A 196 -5.47 -5.83 -15.15
C TYR A 196 -6.78 -5.45 -15.81
N GLU A 197 -6.78 -4.45 -16.67
CA GLU A 197 -7.94 -4.04 -17.46
C GLU A 197 -8.48 -5.21 -18.29
N ASN A 198 -7.60 -5.89 -19.02
CA ASN A 198 -7.97 -7.03 -19.85
C ASN A 198 -8.55 -8.21 -19.04
N LEU A 199 -8.11 -8.40 -17.81
CA LEU A 199 -8.59 -9.48 -16.94
C LEU A 199 -9.92 -9.16 -16.26
N LEU A 200 -10.20 -7.89 -15.98
CA LEU A 200 -11.32 -7.46 -15.13
C LEU A 200 -12.41 -6.74 -15.91
N THR A 201 -12.10 -5.68 -16.65
CA THR A 201 -13.08 -4.70 -17.13
C THR A 201 -14.18 -5.33 -17.97
N ASP A 202 -13.84 -6.24 -18.87
CA ASP A 202 -14.81 -6.93 -19.72
C ASP A 202 -15.19 -8.35 -19.24
N ASN A 203 -14.67 -8.76 -18.09
CA ASN A 203 -14.99 -10.07 -17.54
C ASN A 203 -16.46 -10.13 -17.09
N ARG A 204 -17.18 -11.13 -17.61
CA ARG A 204 -18.62 -11.32 -17.31
C ARG A 204 -18.89 -11.52 -15.83
N ILE A 205 -18.06 -12.31 -15.14
CA ILE A 205 -18.23 -12.60 -13.71
C ILE A 205 -18.01 -11.33 -12.89
N TRP A 206 -16.96 -10.58 -13.23
CA TRP A 206 -16.67 -9.29 -12.61
C TRP A 206 -17.84 -8.32 -12.73
N LYS A 207 -18.35 -8.12 -13.96
CA LYS A 207 -19.49 -7.25 -14.23
C LYS A 207 -20.75 -7.68 -13.46
N GLN A 208 -21.05 -8.98 -13.44
CA GLN A 208 -22.24 -9.49 -12.73
C GLN A 208 -22.16 -9.34 -11.21
N ARG A 209 -20.96 -9.29 -10.65
CA ARG A 209 -20.75 -9.17 -9.21
C ARG A 209 -20.51 -7.75 -8.72
N THR A 210 -20.36 -6.78 -9.61
CA THR A 210 -20.05 -5.39 -9.26
C THR A 210 -21.07 -4.38 -9.78
N VAL A 211 -21.57 -4.54 -10.99
CA VAL A 211 -22.47 -3.54 -11.60
C VAL A 211 -23.83 -3.53 -10.89
N GLY A 212 -24.15 -2.37 -10.33
CA GLY A 212 -25.42 -2.17 -9.59
C GLY A 212 -25.49 -2.84 -8.22
N ILE A 213 -24.38 -3.37 -7.71
CA ILE A 213 -24.29 -4.01 -6.39
C ILE A 213 -23.72 -3.02 -5.37
N GLY A 214 -24.36 -2.93 -4.19
CA GLY A 214 -23.89 -2.08 -3.09
C GLY A 214 -23.96 -0.58 -3.40
N VAL A 215 -24.88 -0.15 -4.23
CA VAL A 215 -25.04 1.26 -4.61
C VAL A 215 -25.49 2.09 -3.40
N VAL A 216 -24.72 3.12 -3.08
CA VAL A 216 -25.09 4.16 -2.10
C VAL A 216 -25.40 5.43 -2.87
N SER A 217 -26.64 5.95 -2.76
CA SER A 217 -26.99 7.21 -3.42
C SER A 217 -26.32 8.41 -2.74
N PRO A 218 -26.14 9.55 -3.46
CA PRO A 218 -25.56 10.76 -2.86
C PRO A 218 -26.30 11.22 -1.59
N GLU A 219 -27.64 11.13 -1.59
CA GLU A 219 -28.47 11.51 -0.45
C GLU A 219 -28.16 10.63 0.77
N ARG A 220 -28.05 9.30 0.56
CA ARG A 220 -27.75 8.35 1.63
C ARG A 220 -26.28 8.44 2.10
N ALA A 221 -25.39 8.95 1.28
CA ALA A 221 -23.99 9.13 1.68
C ALA A 221 -23.75 10.34 2.57
N VAL A 222 -24.72 11.27 2.64
CA VAL A 222 -24.66 12.47 3.49
C VAL A 222 -25.31 12.23 4.86
N ASP A 223 -26.21 11.25 4.98
CA ASP A 223 -26.84 10.83 6.24
C ASP A 223 -25.82 10.10 7.15
#